data_4ecac4194e015aa105b0f28e571f5247
#
_entry.id   4ecac4194e015aa105b0f28e571f5247
#
_cell.length_a   1.000
_cell.length_b   1.000
_cell.length_c   1.000
_cell.angle_alpha   90.00
_cell.angle_beta   90.00
_cell.angle_gamma   90.00
#
_symmetry.space_group_name_H-M   'P 1'
#
loop_
_entity.id
_entity.type
_entity.pdbx_description
1 polymer ?
#
loop_
_entity_poly.entity_id
_entity_poly.type
_entity_poly.pdbx_seq_one_letter_code
_entity_poly.pdbx_strand_id
1 'polypeptide(L)'
;MNDETWKDIEGYEGKYQVSDLGRVRSLARVSERGRTIEAKFLFTFVDAHGYLAVNLAKTVVKVHRLVAKAFICNSGNKAEVNHINGIRQDARKVNLEWVSRAENQRHSWNVLGRKSPFTGKVGVQCHNSKGVVAVSTITGCRIRFDTQSLAAKVFGVNQPCISRLASKKTEVRNIQDWVFENE
;
A
#
# COMPACT_ATOMS: atom_id res chain seq x y z
N MET A 1 26.46 -26.09 7.72
CA MET A 1 26.05 -25.30 6.53
C MET A 1 24.56 -25.55 6.36
N ASN A 2 23.72 -24.51 6.36
CA ASN A 2 22.29 -24.72 6.11
C ASN A 2 22.13 -25.06 4.63
N ASP A 3 21.74 -26.29 4.33
CA ASP A 3 21.48 -26.73 2.96
C ASP A 3 20.29 -25.93 2.42
N GLU A 4 20.48 -25.31 1.25
CA GLU A 4 19.44 -24.55 0.57
C GLU A 4 18.34 -25.52 0.08
N THR A 5 17.11 -25.23 0.47
CA THR A 5 15.94 -26.06 0.13
C THR A 5 15.24 -25.54 -1.12
N TRP A 6 14.89 -26.44 -2.03
CA TRP A 6 14.23 -26.14 -3.30
C TRP A 6 12.82 -26.74 -3.36
N LYS A 7 11.87 -25.96 -3.86
CA LYS A 7 10.50 -26.45 -4.12
C LYS A 7 10.04 -26.03 -5.51
N ASP A 8 9.20 -26.83 -6.11
CA ASP A 8 8.55 -26.51 -7.38
C ASP A 8 7.68 -25.25 -7.24
N ILE A 9 7.65 -24.44 -8.28
CA ILE A 9 6.81 -23.27 -8.37
C ILE A 9 5.41 -23.70 -8.81
N GLU A 10 4.39 -23.37 -8.03
CA GLU A 10 2.97 -23.62 -8.32
C GLU A 10 2.60 -23.21 -9.75
N GLY A 11 2.03 -24.13 -10.53
CA GLY A 11 1.68 -23.96 -11.94
C GLY A 11 2.86 -24.09 -12.91
N TYR A 12 4.06 -24.43 -12.40
CA TYR A 12 5.27 -24.66 -13.18
C TYR A 12 6.04 -25.90 -12.71
N GLU A 13 5.34 -26.87 -12.14
CA GLU A 13 5.91 -28.11 -11.62
C GLU A 13 6.77 -28.81 -12.68
N GLY A 14 7.92 -29.30 -12.27
CA GLY A 14 8.90 -29.93 -13.16
C GLY A 14 9.58 -28.99 -14.17
N LYS A 15 9.26 -27.70 -14.17
CA LYS A 15 9.85 -26.70 -15.08
C LYS A 15 10.74 -25.71 -14.34
N TYR A 16 10.27 -25.19 -13.19
CA TYR A 16 10.98 -24.19 -12.42
C TYR A 16 10.86 -24.47 -10.92
N GLN A 17 11.94 -24.15 -10.21
CA GLN A 17 12.00 -24.24 -8.74
C GLN A 17 12.44 -22.92 -8.13
N VAL A 18 11.97 -22.66 -6.92
CA VAL A 18 12.41 -21.55 -6.08
C VAL A 18 13.05 -22.11 -4.80
N SER A 19 14.07 -21.42 -4.30
CA SER A 19 14.71 -21.78 -3.04
C SER A 19 14.22 -20.91 -1.88
N ASP A 20 14.43 -21.40 -0.66
CA ASP A 20 14.21 -20.66 0.58
C ASP A 20 15.11 -19.43 0.75
N LEU A 21 16.19 -19.35 -0.05
CA LEU A 21 17.09 -18.18 -0.13
C LEU A 21 16.69 -17.17 -1.21
N GLY A 22 15.60 -17.40 -1.95
CA GLY A 22 15.12 -16.49 -3.00
C GLY A 22 15.82 -16.64 -4.35
N ARG A 23 16.52 -17.75 -4.59
CA ARG A 23 17.03 -18.08 -5.91
C ARG A 23 15.99 -18.85 -6.72
N VAL A 24 16.02 -18.71 -8.05
CA VAL A 24 15.11 -19.41 -8.96
C VAL A 24 15.91 -20.15 -10.01
N ARG A 25 15.52 -21.39 -10.32
CA ARG A 25 16.17 -22.21 -11.36
C ARG A 25 15.17 -22.84 -12.30
N SER A 26 15.61 -23.04 -13.55
CA SER A 26 14.97 -23.90 -14.54
C SER A 26 15.49 -25.31 -14.34
N LEU A 27 14.62 -26.31 -14.46
CA LEU A 27 15.00 -27.71 -14.47
C LEU A 27 15.31 -28.20 -15.88
N ALA A 28 16.20 -29.20 -15.99
CA ALA A 28 16.45 -29.88 -17.25
C ALA A 28 15.18 -30.59 -17.72
N ARG A 29 14.80 -30.39 -18.97
CA ARG A 29 13.62 -31.03 -19.59
C ARG A 29 13.68 -30.99 -21.10
N VAL A 30 12.90 -31.82 -21.72
CA VAL A 30 12.64 -31.73 -23.17
C VAL A 30 11.36 -30.91 -23.36
N SER A 31 11.41 -29.89 -24.20
CA SER A 31 10.24 -29.07 -24.54
C SER A 31 9.27 -29.84 -25.43
N GLU A 32 8.03 -29.41 -25.53
CA GLU A 32 7.01 -29.98 -26.43
C GLU A 32 7.43 -30.01 -27.90
N ARG A 33 8.40 -29.18 -28.29
CA ARG A 33 8.98 -29.11 -29.63
C ARG A 33 10.26 -29.92 -29.76
N GLY A 34 10.53 -30.87 -28.85
CA GLY A 34 11.72 -31.74 -28.87
C GLY A 34 13.06 -31.06 -28.53
N ARG A 35 13.05 -29.80 -28.07
CA ARG A 35 14.28 -29.11 -27.66
C ARG A 35 14.68 -29.46 -26.24
N THR A 36 15.93 -29.85 -26.06
CA THR A 36 16.53 -30.01 -24.72
C THR A 36 16.73 -28.65 -24.07
N ILE A 37 16.25 -28.48 -22.87
CA ILE A 37 16.45 -27.32 -22.02
C ILE A 37 17.31 -27.78 -20.85
N GLU A 38 18.46 -27.17 -20.68
CA GLU A 38 19.36 -27.48 -19.57
C GLU A 38 18.92 -26.77 -18.28
N ALA A 39 19.28 -27.40 -17.13
CA ALA A 39 19.07 -26.76 -15.83
C ALA A 39 19.98 -25.54 -15.67
N LYS A 40 19.41 -24.41 -15.26
CA LYS A 40 20.17 -23.18 -15.00
C LYS A 40 19.50 -22.29 -13.99
N PHE A 41 20.28 -21.50 -13.28
CA PHE A 41 19.75 -20.38 -12.49
C PHE A 41 19.17 -19.32 -13.42
N LEU A 42 18.02 -18.80 -13.04
CA LEU A 42 17.39 -17.70 -13.78
C LEU A 42 17.93 -16.36 -13.28
N PHE A 43 18.13 -15.46 -14.23
CA PHE A 43 18.49 -14.08 -13.90
C PHE A 43 17.32 -13.39 -13.20
N THR A 44 17.61 -12.77 -12.06
CA THR A 44 16.68 -11.93 -11.33
C THR A 44 17.05 -10.47 -11.51
N PHE A 45 16.05 -9.61 -11.57
CA PHE A 45 16.22 -8.17 -11.74
C PHE A 45 15.33 -7.40 -10.75
N VAL A 46 15.63 -6.13 -10.53
CA VAL A 46 14.82 -5.26 -9.68
C VAL A 46 13.75 -4.58 -10.54
N ASP A 47 12.47 -4.76 -10.18
CA ASP A 47 11.36 -4.13 -10.87
C ASP A 47 11.24 -2.61 -10.56
N ALA A 48 10.36 -1.91 -11.27
CA ALA A 48 10.11 -0.46 -11.07
C ALA A 48 9.66 -0.09 -9.64
N HIS A 49 9.22 -1.07 -8.86
CA HIS A 49 8.81 -0.89 -7.47
C HIS A 49 9.90 -1.28 -6.46
N GLY A 50 11.08 -1.66 -6.93
CA GLY A 50 12.23 -2.04 -6.11
C GLY A 50 12.19 -3.49 -5.59
N TYR A 51 11.32 -4.36 -6.12
CA TYR A 51 11.25 -5.77 -5.76
C TYR A 51 12.10 -6.63 -6.68
N LEU A 52 12.66 -7.71 -6.11
CA LEU A 52 13.33 -8.73 -6.90
C LEU A 52 12.28 -9.50 -7.73
N ALA A 53 12.49 -9.57 -9.04
CA ALA A 53 11.61 -10.21 -10.00
C ALA A 53 12.37 -11.19 -10.91
N VAL A 54 11.66 -12.13 -11.48
CA VAL A 54 12.17 -13.14 -12.43
C VAL A 54 11.18 -13.32 -13.58
N ASN A 55 11.68 -13.64 -14.76
CA ASN A 55 10.85 -13.97 -15.92
C ASN A 55 10.64 -15.49 -16.01
N LEU A 56 9.39 -15.93 -15.80
CA LEU A 56 8.96 -17.32 -15.96
C LEU A 56 8.07 -17.44 -17.21
N ALA A 57 8.56 -18.15 -18.23
CA ALA A 57 7.79 -18.39 -19.46
C ALA A 57 7.13 -17.12 -20.04
N LYS A 58 7.86 -16.00 -20.11
CA LYS A 58 7.43 -14.68 -20.57
C LYS A 58 6.56 -13.88 -19.58
N THR A 59 6.34 -14.40 -18.38
CA THR A 59 5.61 -13.68 -17.33
C THR A 59 6.57 -13.21 -16.25
N VAL A 60 6.54 -11.91 -15.91
CA VAL A 60 7.33 -11.35 -14.82
C VAL A 60 6.64 -11.64 -13.49
N VAL A 61 7.35 -12.30 -12.58
CA VAL A 61 6.84 -12.69 -11.27
C VAL A 61 7.79 -12.22 -10.18
N LYS A 62 7.24 -11.73 -9.07
CA LYS A 62 8.02 -11.26 -7.93
C LYS A 62 8.54 -12.45 -7.11
N VAL A 63 9.85 -12.50 -6.86
CA VAL A 63 10.51 -13.62 -6.20
C VAL A 63 9.99 -13.85 -4.77
N HIS A 64 9.80 -12.79 -3.97
CA HIS A 64 9.28 -12.93 -2.61
C HIS A 64 7.91 -13.62 -2.56
N ARG A 65 7.04 -13.43 -3.58
CA ARG A 65 5.75 -14.13 -3.67
C ARG A 65 5.92 -15.61 -3.98
N LEU A 66 6.90 -15.96 -4.82
CA LEU A 66 7.22 -17.36 -5.11
C LEU A 66 7.71 -18.08 -3.85
N VAL A 67 8.64 -17.45 -3.11
CA VAL A 67 9.16 -17.98 -1.84
C VAL A 67 8.04 -18.11 -0.80
N ALA A 68 7.22 -17.08 -0.63
CA ALA A 68 6.14 -17.12 0.34
C ALA A 68 5.12 -18.24 0.03
N LYS A 69 4.71 -18.40 -1.23
CA LYS A 69 3.81 -19.47 -1.66
C LYS A 69 4.40 -20.85 -1.44
N ALA A 70 5.69 -21.04 -1.73
CA ALA A 70 6.34 -22.33 -1.62
C ALA A 70 6.67 -22.76 -0.18
N PHE A 71 7.00 -21.81 0.70
CA PHE A 71 7.64 -22.13 1.97
C PHE A 71 6.89 -21.65 3.21
N ILE A 72 5.94 -20.72 3.09
CA ILE A 72 5.27 -20.11 4.24
C ILE A 72 3.77 -20.44 4.20
N CYS A 73 3.31 -21.13 5.25
CA CYS A 73 1.89 -21.43 5.38
C CYS A 73 1.05 -20.15 5.47
N ASN A 74 -0.04 -20.10 4.71
CA ASN A 74 -0.99 -18.98 4.71
C ASN A 74 -2.38 -19.44 5.18
N SER A 75 -2.49 -19.95 6.39
CA SER A 75 -3.75 -20.43 6.97
C SER A 75 -4.81 -19.35 7.10
N GLY A 76 -4.40 -18.07 7.23
CA GLY A 76 -5.27 -16.92 7.32
C GLY A 76 -5.68 -16.34 5.96
N ASN A 77 -5.33 -16.97 4.84
CA ASN A 77 -5.59 -16.49 3.47
C ASN A 77 -5.26 -14.98 3.28
N LYS A 78 -4.14 -14.55 3.83
CA LYS A 78 -3.69 -13.16 3.77
C LYS A 78 -3.18 -12.82 2.36
N ALA A 79 -3.47 -11.61 1.88
CA ALA A 79 -3.24 -11.24 0.48
C ALA A 79 -1.84 -10.68 0.20
N GLU A 80 -1.14 -10.17 1.22
CA GLU A 80 0.13 -9.47 1.06
C GLU A 80 1.29 -10.26 1.68
N VAL A 81 2.48 -10.11 1.08
CA VAL A 81 3.74 -10.61 1.62
C VAL A 81 4.57 -9.42 2.08
N ASN A 82 4.91 -9.37 3.35
CA ASN A 82 5.75 -8.35 3.95
C ASN A 82 7.21 -8.79 4.01
N HIS A 83 8.13 -7.83 3.89
CA HIS A 83 9.55 -7.99 4.20
C HIS A 83 9.80 -7.47 5.61
N ILE A 84 10.10 -8.36 6.55
CA ILE A 84 10.24 -8.06 7.98
C ILE A 84 11.28 -6.95 8.21
N ASN A 85 12.41 -6.99 7.49
CA ASN A 85 13.46 -5.98 7.56
C ASN A 85 13.21 -4.73 6.67
N GLY A 86 12.12 -4.69 5.91
CA GLY A 86 11.78 -3.61 4.99
C GLY A 86 12.61 -3.56 3.69
N ILE A 87 13.54 -4.49 3.48
CA ILE A 87 14.39 -4.56 2.28
C ILE A 87 13.69 -5.39 1.21
N ARG A 88 13.15 -4.74 0.18
CA ARG A 88 12.34 -5.37 -0.88
C ARG A 88 13.10 -6.38 -1.74
N GLN A 89 14.43 -6.33 -1.73
CA GLN A 89 15.29 -7.25 -2.47
C GLN A 89 15.68 -8.49 -1.67
N ASP A 90 15.44 -8.51 -0.36
CA ASP A 90 15.74 -9.66 0.49
C ASP A 90 14.57 -10.65 0.52
N ALA A 91 14.52 -11.50 -0.50
CA ALA A 91 13.45 -12.48 -0.68
C ALA A 91 13.66 -13.80 0.06
N ARG A 92 14.57 -13.86 1.05
CA ARG A 92 14.79 -15.07 1.86
C ARG A 92 13.56 -15.40 2.70
N LYS A 93 13.22 -16.69 2.82
CA LYS A 93 12.08 -17.19 3.60
C LYS A 93 12.02 -16.61 5.02
N VAL A 94 13.17 -16.52 5.70
CA VAL A 94 13.26 -16.03 7.09
C VAL A 94 12.88 -14.55 7.23
N ASN A 95 12.89 -13.80 6.14
CA ASN A 95 12.56 -12.38 6.10
C ASN A 95 11.15 -12.10 5.57
N LEU A 96 10.36 -13.12 5.27
CA LEU A 96 9.05 -12.97 4.66
C LEU A 96 7.94 -13.48 5.57
N GLU A 97 6.79 -12.81 5.53
CA GLU A 97 5.59 -13.22 6.23
C GLU A 97 4.33 -12.86 5.44
N TRP A 98 3.27 -13.67 5.57
CA TRP A 98 1.95 -13.33 5.05
C TRP A 98 1.26 -12.36 5.99
N VAL A 99 0.75 -11.27 5.44
CA VAL A 99 0.07 -10.21 6.20
C VAL A 99 -1.19 -9.73 5.51
N SER A 100 -2.14 -9.22 6.29
CA SER A 100 -3.22 -8.39 5.76
C SER A 100 -2.68 -7.00 5.40
N ARG A 101 -3.43 -6.26 4.58
CA ARG A 101 -3.08 -4.87 4.23
C ARG A 101 -2.92 -3.97 5.47
N ALA A 102 -3.78 -4.15 6.46
CA ALA A 102 -3.73 -3.35 7.70
C ALA A 102 -2.46 -3.65 8.53
N GLU A 103 -2.08 -4.93 8.64
CA GLU A 103 -0.85 -5.34 9.32
C GLU A 103 0.38 -4.81 8.60
N ASN A 104 0.43 -4.91 7.27
CA ASN A 104 1.54 -4.39 6.47
C ASN A 104 1.70 -2.87 6.62
N GLN A 105 0.59 -2.14 6.60
CA GLN A 105 0.62 -0.71 6.82
C GLN A 105 1.10 -0.34 8.23
N ARG A 106 0.63 -1.06 9.26
CA ARG A 106 1.08 -0.87 10.65
C ARG A 106 2.57 -1.13 10.81
N HIS A 107 3.08 -2.22 10.22
CA HIS A 107 4.51 -2.53 10.20
C HIS A 107 5.31 -1.40 9.54
N SER A 108 4.87 -0.90 8.39
CA SER A 108 5.50 0.21 7.68
C SER A 108 5.64 1.47 8.54
N TRP A 109 4.63 1.79 9.36
CA TRP A 109 4.66 2.96 10.24
C TRP A 109 5.45 2.72 11.52
N ASN A 110 5.16 1.63 12.23
CA ASN A 110 5.67 1.40 13.58
C ASN A 110 7.09 0.85 13.60
N VAL A 111 7.42 -0.02 12.63
CA VAL A 111 8.72 -0.70 12.58
C VAL A 111 9.67 -0.01 11.61
N LEU A 112 9.20 0.32 10.40
CA LEU A 112 10.05 0.97 9.39
C LEU A 112 10.07 2.49 9.48
N GLY A 113 9.36 3.09 10.43
CA GLY A 113 9.35 4.53 10.68
C GLY A 113 8.85 5.38 9.51
N ARG A 114 8.09 4.80 8.57
CA ARG A 114 7.55 5.55 7.45
C ARG A 114 6.50 6.53 7.94
N LYS A 115 6.67 7.80 7.61
CA LYS A 115 5.70 8.86 7.94
C LYS A 115 4.64 8.95 6.85
N SER A 116 3.39 9.18 7.25
CA SER A 116 2.35 9.57 6.28
C SER A 116 2.78 10.84 5.55
N PRO A 117 2.51 10.99 4.25
CA PRO A 117 2.72 12.24 3.52
C PRO A 117 2.05 13.46 4.17
N PHE A 118 1.05 13.20 5.02
CA PHE A 118 0.29 14.23 5.74
C PHE A 118 0.76 14.42 7.19
N THR A 119 1.74 13.66 7.68
CA THR A 119 2.25 13.82 9.05
C THR A 119 2.86 15.21 9.23
N GLY A 120 2.35 15.94 10.22
CA GLY A 120 2.77 17.32 10.51
C GLY A 120 2.14 18.39 9.62
N LYS A 121 1.34 18.03 8.61
CA LYS A 121 0.58 19.01 7.82
C LYS A 121 -0.77 19.26 8.47
N VAL A 122 -1.06 20.50 8.79
CA VAL A 122 -2.32 20.94 9.37
C VAL A 122 -2.89 22.14 8.58
N GLY A 123 -4.20 22.26 8.54
CA GLY A 123 -4.86 23.40 7.90
C GLY A 123 -4.53 23.51 6.40
N VAL A 124 -4.10 24.67 5.98
CA VAL A 124 -3.81 25.01 4.57
C VAL A 124 -2.67 24.22 3.95
N GLN A 125 -1.81 23.59 4.75
CA GLN A 125 -0.71 22.74 4.26
C GLN A 125 -1.21 21.41 3.67
N CYS A 126 -2.46 21.01 3.94
CA CYS A 126 -3.07 19.84 3.30
C CYS A 126 -3.66 20.26 1.94
N HIS A 127 -3.25 19.58 0.85
CA HIS A 127 -3.73 19.91 -0.51
C HIS A 127 -5.27 19.79 -0.68
N ASN A 128 -5.95 19.08 0.21
CA ASN A 128 -7.42 18.95 0.24
C ASN A 128 -8.10 19.93 1.22
N SER A 129 -7.35 20.89 1.79
CA SER A 129 -7.93 21.90 2.65
C SER A 129 -8.86 22.80 1.81
N LYS A 130 -10.07 23.02 2.30
CA LYS A 130 -11.04 23.93 1.71
C LYS A 130 -11.31 25.05 2.69
N GLY A 131 -11.08 26.28 2.25
CA GLY A 131 -11.48 27.48 2.97
C GLY A 131 -13.00 27.61 3.05
N VAL A 132 -13.47 28.38 3.99
CA VAL A 132 -14.89 28.71 4.13
C VAL A 132 -15.05 30.10 4.76
N VAL A 133 -16.04 30.84 4.31
CA VAL A 133 -16.41 32.12 4.86
C VAL A 133 -17.71 31.96 5.65
N ALA A 134 -17.72 32.33 6.91
CA ALA A 134 -18.92 32.44 7.74
C ALA A 134 -19.47 33.86 7.67
N VAL A 135 -20.75 34.01 7.38
CA VAL A 135 -21.45 35.32 7.27
C VAL A 135 -22.56 35.37 8.29
N SER A 136 -22.53 36.35 9.19
CA SER A 136 -23.61 36.55 10.15
C SER A 136 -24.84 37.06 9.45
N THR A 137 -25.98 36.43 9.66
CA THR A 137 -27.29 36.86 9.11
C THR A 137 -27.86 38.06 9.82
N ILE A 138 -27.37 38.38 11.04
CA ILE A 138 -27.81 39.52 11.84
C ILE A 138 -26.99 40.77 11.53
N THR A 139 -25.65 40.63 11.54
CA THR A 139 -24.76 41.82 11.44
C THR A 139 -24.14 42.00 10.08
N GLY A 140 -24.21 40.99 9.20
CA GLY A 140 -23.50 40.94 7.92
C GLY A 140 -21.97 40.74 8.06
N CYS A 141 -21.48 40.54 9.29
CA CYS A 141 -20.05 40.30 9.53
C CYS A 141 -19.58 39.06 8.81
N ARG A 142 -18.38 39.11 8.18
CA ARG A 142 -17.76 38.01 7.43
C ARG A 142 -16.47 37.59 8.11
N ILE A 143 -16.39 36.32 8.46
CA ILE A 143 -15.17 35.70 9.05
C ILE A 143 -14.66 34.63 8.11
N ARG A 144 -13.43 34.77 7.66
CA ARG A 144 -12.77 33.79 6.81
C ARG A 144 -12.02 32.75 7.66
N PHE A 145 -12.19 31.51 7.33
CA PHE A 145 -11.44 30.37 7.90
C PHE A 145 -10.69 29.65 6.79
N ASP A 146 -9.38 29.46 6.97
CA ASP A 146 -8.52 28.76 5.99
C ASP A 146 -8.91 27.29 5.80
N THR A 147 -9.64 26.71 6.74
CA THR A 147 -10.15 25.35 6.65
C THR A 147 -11.52 25.20 7.28
N GLN A 148 -12.35 24.32 6.70
CA GLN A 148 -13.63 23.93 7.29
C GLN A 148 -13.49 23.31 8.68
N SER A 149 -12.36 22.65 8.98
CA SER A 149 -12.08 22.09 10.32
C SER A 149 -11.87 23.17 11.37
N LEU A 150 -11.24 24.30 11.02
CA LEU A 150 -11.06 25.44 11.92
C LEU A 150 -12.41 26.09 12.21
N ALA A 151 -13.22 26.32 11.18
CA ALA A 151 -14.58 26.85 11.36
C ALA A 151 -15.40 25.94 12.27
N ALA A 152 -15.39 24.62 12.03
CA ALA A 152 -16.11 23.65 12.84
C ALA A 152 -15.73 23.70 14.33
N LYS A 153 -14.44 23.85 14.63
CA LYS A 153 -13.96 24.01 16.02
C LYS A 153 -14.48 25.29 16.69
N VAL A 154 -14.49 26.39 15.96
CA VAL A 154 -14.96 27.69 16.48
C VAL A 154 -16.47 27.65 16.74
N PHE A 155 -17.24 27.06 15.85
CA PHE A 155 -18.70 26.95 15.99
C PHE A 155 -19.18 25.74 16.80
N GLY A 156 -18.26 24.92 17.37
CA GLY A 156 -18.60 23.78 18.23
C GLY A 156 -19.32 22.63 17.50
N VAL A 157 -19.10 22.48 16.20
CA VAL A 157 -19.72 21.45 15.36
C VAL A 157 -18.66 20.56 14.70
N ASN A 158 -19.09 19.49 14.03
CA ASN A 158 -18.15 18.66 13.26
C ASN A 158 -17.89 19.22 11.84
N GLN A 159 -16.71 18.93 11.27
CA GLN A 159 -16.31 19.41 9.94
C GLN A 159 -17.30 19.01 8.82
N PRO A 160 -17.86 17.78 8.76
CA PRO A 160 -18.88 17.45 7.77
C PRO A 160 -20.14 18.33 7.82
N CYS A 161 -20.49 18.87 8.98
CA CYS A 161 -21.59 19.83 9.11
C CYS A 161 -21.27 21.13 8.35
N ILE A 162 -20.12 21.74 8.60
CA ILE A 162 -19.66 22.94 7.87
C ILE A 162 -19.59 22.68 6.37
N SER A 163 -19.06 21.53 5.95
CA SER A 163 -18.95 21.15 4.52
C SER A 163 -20.30 21.07 3.83
N ARG A 164 -21.32 20.51 4.50
CA ARG A 164 -22.70 20.43 3.97
C ARG A 164 -23.34 21.81 3.87
N LEU A 165 -23.20 22.64 4.89
CA LEU A 165 -23.73 24.00 4.90
C LEU A 165 -23.10 24.85 3.80
N ALA A 166 -21.79 24.86 3.67
CA ALA A 166 -21.07 25.61 2.63
C ALA A 166 -21.40 25.12 1.21
N SER A 167 -21.73 23.85 1.03
CA SER A 167 -22.12 23.30 -0.29
C SER A 167 -23.62 23.46 -0.63
N LYS A 168 -24.39 24.11 0.22
CA LYS A 168 -25.86 24.33 0.05
C LYS A 168 -26.67 23.05 -0.16
N LYS A 169 -26.19 21.91 0.33
CA LYS A 169 -26.82 20.59 0.17
C LYS A 169 -27.83 20.20 1.25
N THR A 170 -28.18 21.12 2.16
CA THR A 170 -29.10 20.87 3.27
C THR A 170 -30.14 21.97 3.38
N GLU A 171 -31.34 21.65 3.90
CA GLU A 171 -32.41 22.59 4.19
C GLU A 171 -32.00 23.51 5.37
N VAL A 172 -31.23 23.02 6.34
CA VAL A 172 -30.63 23.80 7.42
C VAL A 172 -29.47 24.61 6.84
N ARG A 173 -29.66 25.92 6.72
CA ARG A 173 -28.72 26.84 6.04
C ARG A 173 -27.82 27.60 6.98
N ASN A 174 -28.05 27.55 8.30
CA ASN A 174 -27.33 28.34 9.29
C ASN A 174 -27.05 27.58 10.58
N ILE A 175 -26.05 28.01 11.30
CA ILE A 175 -25.74 27.62 12.69
C ILE A 175 -25.62 28.92 13.49
N GLN A 176 -26.40 29.07 14.55
CA GLN A 176 -26.32 30.26 15.44
C GLN A 176 -26.28 31.59 14.64
N ASP A 177 -27.19 31.73 13.67
CA ASP A 177 -27.29 32.91 12.78
C ASP A 177 -26.10 33.14 11.84
N TRP A 178 -25.33 32.11 11.53
CA TRP A 178 -24.24 32.13 10.55
C TRP A 178 -24.52 31.23 9.36
N VAL A 179 -24.32 31.78 8.19
CA VAL A 179 -24.35 31.05 6.89
C VAL A 179 -22.92 30.82 6.46
N PHE A 180 -22.67 29.67 5.82
CA PHE A 180 -21.34 29.28 5.35
C PHE A 180 -21.28 29.25 3.82
N GLU A 181 -20.24 29.83 3.26
CA GLU A 181 -19.96 29.88 1.83
C GLU A 181 -18.60 29.25 1.55
N ASN A 182 -18.50 28.47 0.47
CA ASN A 182 -17.18 28.00 0.00
C ASN A 182 -16.40 29.20 -0.55
N GLU A 183 -15.10 29.16 -0.32
CA GLU A 183 -14.16 30.12 -0.90
C GLU A 183 -13.89 29.82 -2.38
#